data_4f0a9341e5d9160055933808997cf0ad
#
_entry.id   4f0a9341e5d9160055933808997cf0ad
#
_cell.length_a   1.000
_cell.length_b   1.000
_cell.length_c   1.000
_cell.angle_alpha   90.00
_cell.angle_beta   90.00
_cell.angle_gamma   90.00
#
_symmetry.space_group_name_H-M   'P 1'
#
loop_
_entity.id
_entity.type
_entity.pdbx_description
1 polymer ?
#
loop_
_entity_poly.entity_id
_entity_poly.type
_entity_poly.pdbx_seq_one_letter_code
_entity_poly.pdbx_strand_id
1 'polypeptide(L)'
;MSQRNQSGKARRQPHNVHDKSYKELLGNKKVFLQLLQTFLAEDWVREVNEDDLVAVNKSFIPKSFRDKRADIVYRLRKKDLDVIFYVLLELQSTIDFSMPIRLLSYLTEIWWRTLDELTDEEIQRKDFRLPAIVPMVLYNGPEPWTVRRSFREVQSGYEQFGDHLVNFKYVLFDVHRYDDPELREDANVVASVFFLDKRITLEEAVARIDELRNVLRRFSPEEFRWFSRWMKRSLLSRLANPAIRRKVSRILLDATPQEVDKLVSNLSLAVEDALKEAETKGKLEGKLEGKLETARNMLLENEPIDRISKFTGLPLDRIDELRKQLQH
;
A
#
# COMPACT_ATOMS: atom_id res chain seq x y z
N MET A 1 -3.41 -25.46 -36.06
CA MET A 1 -4.08 -24.16 -36.28
C MET A 1 -4.49 -23.62 -34.95
N SER A 2 -3.75 -22.66 -34.47
CA SER A 2 -3.79 -22.18 -33.06
C SER A 2 -4.61 -20.89 -32.99
N GLN A 3 -5.75 -20.94 -32.35
CA GLN A 3 -6.54 -19.71 -32.04
C GLN A 3 -5.90 -19.01 -30.85
N ARG A 4 -5.27 -17.87 -31.09
CA ARG A 4 -4.84 -16.93 -30.05
C ARG A 4 -6.05 -16.22 -29.49
N ASN A 5 -6.39 -16.57 -28.26
CA ASN A 5 -7.32 -15.83 -27.41
C ASN A 5 -6.69 -14.47 -27.05
N GLN A 6 -7.22 -13.40 -27.59
CA GLN A 6 -6.96 -12.03 -27.12
C GLN A 6 -7.85 -11.77 -25.90
N SER A 7 -7.41 -12.20 -24.73
CA SER A 7 -8.03 -11.79 -23.48
C SER A 7 -7.57 -10.37 -23.09
N GLY A 8 -8.53 -9.53 -22.83
CA GLY A 8 -8.46 -8.09 -22.65
C GLY A 8 -7.39 -7.60 -21.65
N LYS A 9 -6.89 -6.42 -21.94
CA LYS A 9 -6.06 -5.61 -21.05
C LYS A 9 -6.83 -5.34 -19.75
N ALA A 10 -6.59 -6.19 -18.74
CA ALA A 10 -7.01 -5.90 -17.39
C ALA A 10 -6.39 -4.55 -16.96
N ARG A 11 -7.25 -3.63 -16.55
CA ARG A 11 -6.87 -2.32 -15.98
C ARG A 11 -5.82 -2.55 -14.89
N ARG A 12 -4.58 -2.14 -15.14
CA ARG A 12 -3.52 -2.08 -14.13
C ARG A 12 -3.97 -1.10 -13.05
N GLN A 13 -4.20 -1.63 -11.86
CA GLN A 13 -4.85 -0.98 -10.76
C GLN A 13 -3.95 -0.72 -9.54
N PRO A 14 -4.45 -0.16 -8.47
CA PRO A 14 -3.89 0.79 -7.51
C PRO A 14 -2.66 0.34 -6.69
N HIS A 15 -2.16 -0.88 -6.81
CA HIS A 15 -1.01 -1.40 -6.07
C HIS A 15 0.25 -0.50 -6.14
N ASN A 16 0.50 0.12 -7.30
CA ASN A 16 1.65 1.02 -7.47
C ASN A 16 1.56 2.35 -6.67
N VAL A 17 0.36 2.73 -6.22
CA VAL A 17 0.18 4.00 -5.49
C VAL A 17 0.51 3.83 -4.02
N HIS A 18 0.05 2.74 -3.39
CA HIS A 18 0.34 2.43 -1.99
C HIS A 18 1.84 2.13 -1.79
N ASP A 19 2.46 1.31 -2.65
CA ASP A 19 3.90 1.03 -2.61
C ASP A 19 4.74 2.32 -2.61
N LYS A 20 4.41 3.26 -3.51
CA LYS A 20 5.11 4.54 -3.60
C LYS A 20 4.86 5.41 -2.37
N SER A 21 3.66 5.36 -1.78
CA SER A 21 3.31 6.15 -0.61
C SER A 21 4.07 5.70 0.63
N TYR A 22 4.13 4.39 0.89
CA TYR A 22 4.93 3.84 1.99
C TYR A 22 6.42 4.02 1.77
N LYS A 23 6.90 3.85 0.53
CA LYS A 23 8.31 4.08 0.21
C LYS A 23 8.76 5.51 0.48
N GLU A 24 7.93 6.49 0.10
CA GLU A 24 8.23 7.89 0.38
C GLU A 24 8.15 8.18 1.87
N LEU A 25 7.15 7.66 2.55
CA LEU A 25 6.94 7.85 3.98
C LEU A 25 8.10 7.26 4.80
N LEU A 26 8.37 5.97 4.64
CA LEU A 26 9.39 5.24 5.38
C LEU A 26 10.82 5.50 4.85
N GLY A 27 10.96 6.13 3.69
CA GLY A 27 12.23 6.67 3.19
C GLY A 27 12.75 7.86 4.01
N ASN A 28 11.93 8.40 4.90
CA ASN A 28 12.34 9.39 5.89
C ASN A 28 12.83 8.69 7.16
N LYS A 29 14.04 9.03 7.63
CA LYS A 29 14.68 8.40 8.79
C LYS A 29 13.86 8.49 10.07
N LYS A 30 13.29 9.66 10.34
CA LYS A 30 12.49 9.91 11.54
C LYS A 30 11.23 9.03 11.55
N VAL A 31 10.54 8.94 10.41
CA VAL A 31 9.36 8.09 10.27
C VAL A 31 9.73 6.60 10.34
N PHE A 32 10.84 6.20 9.74
CA PHE A 32 11.34 4.84 9.87
C PHE A 32 11.70 4.49 11.33
N LEU A 33 12.31 5.41 12.05
CA LEU A 33 12.60 5.24 13.47
C LEU A 33 11.31 5.10 14.30
N GLN A 34 10.27 5.89 13.99
CA GLN A 34 8.94 5.72 14.61
C GLN A 34 8.37 4.31 14.34
N LEU A 35 8.52 3.77 13.12
CA LEU A 35 8.10 2.39 12.83
C LEU A 35 8.78 1.38 13.75
N LEU A 36 10.10 1.50 13.90
CA LEU A 36 10.87 0.60 14.76
C LEU A 36 10.46 0.75 16.23
N GLN A 37 10.43 1.98 16.75
CA GLN A 37 10.19 2.25 18.17
C GLN A 37 8.76 1.92 18.61
N THR A 38 7.78 2.02 17.72
CA THR A 38 6.40 1.72 18.01
C THR A 38 6.09 0.23 17.91
N PHE A 39 6.57 -0.43 16.86
CA PHE A 39 6.11 -1.78 16.51
C PHE A 39 7.14 -2.88 16.69
N LEU A 40 8.39 -2.55 16.98
CA LEU A 40 9.43 -3.53 17.30
C LEU A 40 9.72 -3.48 18.80
N ALA A 41 9.17 -4.46 19.55
CA ALA A 41 9.25 -4.52 20.99
C ALA A 41 10.63 -5.07 21.46
N GLU A 42 11.71 -4.37 21.07
CA GLU A 42 13.09 -4.74 21.40
C GLU A 42 13.77 -3.59 22.16
N ASP A 43 14.39 -3.88 23.28
CA ASP A 43 14.96 -2.86 24.17
C ASP A 43 16.02 -1.99 23.48
N TRP A 44 16.85 -2.57 22.62
CA TRP A 44 17.89 -1.86 21.90
C TRP A 44 17.35 -0.79 20.93
N VAL A 45 16.10 -0.93 20.46
CA VAL A 45 15.45 0.05 19.55
C VAL A 45 15.25 1.39 20.25
N ARG A 46 14.97 1.38 21.55
CA ARG A 46 14.75 2.61 22.34
C ARG A 46 15.99 3.50 22.40
N GLU A 47 17.17 2.90 22.22
CA GLU A 47 18.44 3.62 22.24
C GLU A 47 18.87 4.14 20.87
N VAL A 48 18.17 3.78 19.79
CA VAL A 48 18.47 4.23 18.41
C VAL A 48 18.01 5.65 18.22
N ASN A 49 18.91 6.50 17.68
CA ASN A 49 18.61 7.85 17.28
C ASN A 49 18.58 7.98 15.74
N GLU A 50 18.01 9.06 15.24
CA GLU A 50 17.92 9.31 13.80
C GLU A 50 19.31 9.39 13.13
N ASP A 51 20.31 9.94 13.83
CA ASP A 51 21.67 10.08 13.31
C ASP A 51 22.41 8.74 13.18
N ASP A 52 22.01 7.74 13.96
CA ASP A 52 22.56 6.39 13.89
C ASP A 52 22.11 5.66 12.59
N LEU A 53 21.04 6.11 11.93
CA LEU A 53 20.47 5.50 10.74
C LEU A 53 21.05 6.16 9.47
N VAL A 54 21.53 5.34 8.55
CA VAL A 54 21.99 5.74 7.22
C VAL A 54 21.13 5.03 6.17
N ALA A 55 20.47 5.83 5.32
CA ALA A 55 19.73 5.26 4.19
C ALA A 55 20.73 4.65 3.19
N VAL A 56 20.51 3.39 2.85
CA VAL A 56 21.35 2.69 1.88
C VAL A 56 20.84 2.96 0.47
N ASN A 57 21.75 3.40 -0.40
CA ASN A 57 21.41 3.77 -1.78
C ASN A 57 20.88 2.57 -2.58
N LYS A 58 20.01 2.84 -3.56
CA LYS A 58 19.44 1.84 -4.49
C LYS A 58 20.48 1.02 -5.27
N SER A 59 21.72 1.48 -5.35
CA SER A 59 22.82 0.70 -5.94
C SER A 59 23.12 -0.60 -5.16
N PHE A 60 22.76 -0.62 -3.88
CA PHE A 60 22.87 -1.79 -3.00
C PHE A 60 21.78 -2.85 -3.26
N ILE A 61 20.72 -2.50 -3.98
CA ILE A 61 19.65 -3.43 -4.35
C ILE A 61 19.96 -4.03 -5.73
N PRO A 62 19.96 -5.36 -5.91
CA PRO A 62 20.26 -6.03 -7.16
C PRO A 62 19.46 -5.50 -8.34
N LYS A 63 20.08 -5.42 -9.52
CA LYS A 63 19.37 -4.99 -10.76
C LYS A 63 18.19 -5.91 -11.09
N SER A 64 18.30 -7.20 -10.80
CA SER A 64 17.23 -8.20 -10.96
C SER A 64 15.98 -7.93 -10.11
N PHE A 65 16.10 -7.14 -9.06
CA PHE A 65 15.02 -6.83 -8.11
C PHE A 65 14.58 -5.36 -8.13
N ARG A 66 15.36 -4.45 -8.79
CA ARG A 66 15.06 -3.01 -8.84
C ARG A 66 13.71 -2.66 -9.44
N ASP A 67 13.22 -3.50 -10.35
CA ASP A 67 12.02 -3.22 -11.15
C ASP A 67 10.73 -3.79 -10.54
N LYS A 68 10.81 -4.57 -9.49
CA LYS A 68 9.65 -5.34 -9.06
C LYS A 68 8.95 -4.84 -7.81
N ARG A 69 9.62 -4.14 -6.85
CA ARG A 69 8.97 -3.69 -5.60
C ARG A 69 9.66 -2.51 -4.94
N ALA A 70 8.95 -1.88 -4.00
CA ALA A 70 9.44 -0.75 -3.24
C ALA A 70 10.15 -1.24 -1.98
N ASP A 71 11.45 -1.44 -2.05
CA ASP A 71 12.25 -1.84 -0.89
C ASP A 71 12.88 -0.60 -0.21
N ILE A 72 13.05 -0.69 1.09
CA ILE A 72 13.67 0.32 1.93
C ILE A 72 14.78 -0.35 2.71
N VAL A 73 15.98 0.22 2.65
CA VAL A 73 17.13 -0.31 3.35
C VAL A 73 17.78 0.79 4.18
N TYR A 74 17.92 0.54 5.47
CA TYR A 74 18.67 1.38 6.39
C TYR A 74 19.81 0.59 7.02
N ARG A 75 20.93 1.22 7.25
CA ARG A 75 22.04 0.70 8.03
C ARG A 75 22.13 1.48 9.33
N LEU A 76 22.07 0.77 10.45
CA LEU A 76 22.32 1.30 11.79
C LEU A 76 23.80 1.10 12.11
N ARG A 77 24.49 2.18 12.45
CA ARG A 77 25.87 2.15 12.94
C ARG A 77 25.93 2.85 14.29
N LYS A 78 26.13 2.08 15.33
CA LYS A 78 26.23 2.60 16.70
C LYS A 78 27.24 1.80 17.48
N LYS A 79 28.40 2.42 17.88
CA LYS A 79 29.51 1.76 18.57
C LYS A 79 29.93 0.47 17.81
N ASP A 80 29.80 -0.70 18.44
CA ASP A 80 30.16 -2.00 17.88
C ASP A 80 28.99 -2.68 17.14
N LEU A 81 27.89 -1.97 16.95
CA LEU A 81 26.68 -2.49 16.31
C LEU A 81 26.60 -2.04 14.85
N ASP A 82 26.63 -2.99 13.93
CA ASP A 82 26.40 -2.76 12.50
C ASP A 82 25.25 -3.66 12.03
N VAL A 83 24.08 -3.06 11.86
CA VAL A 83 22.84 -3.78 11.50
C VAL A 83 22.22 -3.17 10.26
N ILE A 84 21.80 -4.02 9.34
CA ILE A 84 21.04 -3.61 8.17
C ILE A 84 19.57 -3.98 8.36
N PHE A 85 18.70 -2.99 8.27
CA PHE A 85 17.25 -3.18 8.20
C PHE A 85 16.83 -3.23 6.76
N TYR A 86 16.30 -4.37 6.35
CA TYR A 86 15.73 -4.57 5.03
C TYR A 86 14.22 -4.69 5.11
N VAL A 87 13.49 -3.69 4.62
CA VAL A 87 12.02 -3.68 4.63
C VAL A 87 11.49 -3.94 3.23
N LEU A 88 10.83 -5.08 3.06
CA LEU A 88 10.10 -5.42 1.85
C LEU A 88 8.65 -4.98 2.02
N LEU A 89 8.20 -4.11 1.12
CA LEU A 89 6.81 -3.65 1.08
C LEU A 89 5.95 -4.63 0.29
N GLU A 90 5.15 -5.44 0.98
CA GLU A 90 4.24 -6.41 0.37
C GLU A 90 2.80 -5.92 0.49
N LEU A 91 2.38 -5.10 -0.48
CA LEU A 91 1.07 -4.46 -0.51
C LEU A 91 0.11 -5.13 -1.51
N GLN A 92 0.26 -6.44 -1.72
CA GLN A 92 -0.59 -7.22 -2.62
C GLN A 92 -1.83 -7.77 -1.90
N SER A 93 -2.88 -8.01 -2.67
CA SER A 93 -4.11 -8.63 -2.17
C SER A 93 -4.00 -10.14 -1.94
N THR A 94 -2.93 -10.77 -2.44
CA THR A 94 -2.68 -12.21 -2.32
C THR A 94 -1.41 -12.46 -1.54
N ILE A 95 -1.46 -13.45 -0.63
CA ILE A 95 -0.32 -13.87 0.19
C ILE A 95 0.70 -14.61 -0.70
N ASP A 96 1.96 -14.21 -0.60
CA ASP A 96 3.07 -14.87 -1.28
C ASP A 96 3.78 -15.85 -0.34
N PHE A 97 3.46 -17.14 -0.44
CA PHE A 97 4.10 -18.18 0.37
C PHE A 97 5.60 -18.38 0.07
N SER A 98 6.10 -17.83 -1.03
CA SER A 98 7.54 -17.83 -1.34
C SER A 98 8.31 -16.71 -0.61
N MET A 99 7.65 -15.91 0.22
CA MET A 99 8.25 -14.77 0.92
C MET A 99 9.55 -15.11 1.67
N PRO A 100 9.64 -16.21 2.46
CA PRO A 100 10.88 -16.54 3.17
C PRO A 100 12.05 -16.79 2.21
N ILE A 101 11.84 -17.46 1.08
CA ILE A 101 12.86 -17.71 0.05
C ILE A 101 13.30 -16.40 -0.61
N ARG A 102 12.37 -15.50 -0.87
CA ARG A 102 12.67 -14.19 -1.43
C ARG A 102 13.53 -13.37 -0.48
N LEU A 103 13.18 -13.35 0.80
CA LEU A 103 13.98 -12.68 1.83
C LEU A 103 15.38 -13.26 1.89
N LEU A 104 15.55 -14.60 1.90
CA LEU A 104 16.88 -15.23 1.89
C LEU A 104 17.71 -14.74 0.69
N SER A 105 17.12 -14.67 -0.50
CA SER A 105 17.82 -14.19 -1.68
C SER A 105 18.29 -12.73 -1.51
N TYR A 106 17.49 -11.87 -0.87
CA TYR A 106 17.91 -10.49 -0.59
C TYR A 106 19.01 -10.43 0.47
N LEU A 107 18.92 -11.23 1.54
CA LEU A 107 19.93 -11.29 2.60
C LEU A 107 21.29 -11.69 2.02
N THR A 108 21.31 -12.75 1.22
CA THR A 108 22.57 -13.25 0.61
C THR A 108 23.15 -12.22 -0.36
N GLU A 109 22.35 -11.54 -1.14
CA GLU A 109 22.82 -10.50 -2.05
C GLU A 109 23.39 -9.27 -1.32
N ILE A 110 22.78 -8.86 -0.20
CA ILE A 110 23.32 -7.77 0.61
C ILE A 110 24.68 -8.16 1.20
N TRP A 111 24.83 -9.40 1.70
CA TRP A 111 26.11 -9.88 2.22
C TRP A 111 27.18 -9.99 1.12
N TRP A 112 26.85 -10.49 -0.06
CA TRP A 112 27.78 -10.53 -1.19
C TRP A 112 28.30 -9.14 -1.54
N ARG A 113 27.44 -8.15 -1.61
CA ARG A 113 27.86 -6.76 -1.86
C ARG A 113 28.71 -6.19 -0.75
N THR A 114 28.40 -6.55 0.50
CA THR A 114 29.24 -6.14 1.62
C THR A 114 30.64 -6.75 1.50
N LEU A 115 30.73 -7.99 1.06
CA LEU A 115 32.02 -8.64 0.79
C LEU A 115 32.78 -7.98 -0.37
N ASP A 116 32.10 -7.60 -1.45
CA ASP A 116 32.70 -6.90 -2.59
C ASP A 116 33.29 -5.52 -2.25
N GLU A 117 32.83 -4.91 -1.14
CA GLU A 117 33.37 -3.64 -0.62
C GLU A 117 34.58 -3.79 0.30
N LEU A 118 34.89 -5.02 0.72
CA LEU A 118 35.97 -5.33 1.65
C LEU A 118 37.23 -5.84 0.89
N THR A 119 38.37 -5.64 1.53
CA THR A 119 39.62 -6.23 1.06
C THR A 119 39.75 -7.67 1.52
N ASP A 120 40.60 -8.45 0.82
CA ASP A 120 40.90 -9.84 1.23
C ASP A 120 41.50 -9.88 2.64
N GLU A 121 42.29 -8.89 3.03
CA GLU A 121 42.89 -8.78 4.37
C GLU A 121 41.82 -8.61 5.45
N GLU A 122 40.80 -7.81 5.19
CA GLU A 122 39.68 -7.60 6.13
C GLU A 122 38.84 -8.86 6.28
N ILE A 123 38.58 -9.58 5.19
CA ILE A 123 37.80 -10.84 5.20
C ILE A 123 38.54 -11.96 5.92
N GLN A 124 39.89 -12.01 5.81
CA GLN A 124 40.70 -13.02 6.45
C GLN A 124 40.96 -12.79 7.94
N ARG A 125 40.48 -11.71 8.52
CA ARG A 125 40.63 -11.44 9.95
C ARG A 125 39.85 -12.44 10.78
N LYS A 126 40.44 -12.92 11.87
CA LYS A 126 39.78 -13.87 12.80
C LYS A 126 38.50 -13.33 13.42
N ASP A 127 38.43 -12.03 13.61
CA ASP A 127 37.28 -11.31 14.16
C ASP A 127 36.31 -10.80 13.11
N PHE A 128 36.49 -11.17 11.85
CA PHE A 128 35.58 -10.80 10.75
C PHE A 128 34.15 -11.22 11.05
N ARG A 129 33.23 -10.30 10.81
CA ARG A 129 31.79 -10.51 10.94
C ARG A 129 31.06 -9.79 9.81
N LEU A 130 30.08 -10.46 9.24
CA LEU A 130 29.10 -9.81 8.37
C LEU A 130 28.15 -8.95 9.21
N PRO A 131 27.64 -7.84 8.68
CA PRO A 131 26.61 -7.07 9.37
C PRO A 131 25.36 -7.94 9.59
N ALA A 132 24.74 -7.79 10.75
CA ALA A 132 23.45 -8.42 10.99
C ALA A 132 22.40 -7.81 10.03
N ILE A 133 21.53 -8.65 9.47
CA ILE A 133 20.41 -8.15 8.65
C ILE A 133 19.10 -8.54 9.32
N VAL A 134 18.27 -7.55 9.60
CA VAL A 134 16.92 -7.75 10.14
C VAL A 134 15.92 -7.60 8.99
N PRO A 135 15.46 -8.72 8.41
CA PRO A 135 14.46 -8.67 7.35
C PRO A 135 13.09 -8.33 7.94
N MET A 136 12.38 -7.43 7.27
CA MET A 136 11.08 -6.94 7.67
C MET A 136 10.10 -7.00 6.49
N VAL A 137 8.85 -7.31 6.75
CA VAL A 137 7.77 -7.29 5.78
C VAL A 137 6.69 -6.36 6.29
N LEU A 138 6.35 -5.33 5.53
CA LEU A 138 5.16 -4.52 5.76
C LEU A 138 4.07 -5.04 4.84
N TYR A 139 3.00 -5.52 5.44
CA TYR A 139 1.86 -6.13 4.76
C TYR A 139 0.59 -5.33 5.01
N ASN A 140 -0.11 -5.00 3.93
CA ASN A 140 -1.41 -4.34 3.95
C ASN A 140 -2.41 -5.08 3.04
N GLY A 141 -2.36 -6.41 3.04
CA GLY A 141 -3.35 -7.22 2.32
C GLY A 141 -4.60 -7.45 3.15
N PRO A 142 -5.72 -7.85 2.50
CA PRO A 142 -7.00 -8.07 3.18
C PRO A 142 -7.04 -9.34 4.02
N GLU A 143 -6.32 -10.35 3.59
CA GLU A 143 -6.31 -11.65 4.24
C GLU A 143 -5.25 -11.66 5.35
N PRO A 144 -5.51 -12.36 6.48
CA PRO A 144 -4.52 -12.51 7.54
C PRO A 144 -3.23 -13.15 7.00
N TRP A 145 -2.07 -12.62 7.40
CA TRP A 145 -0.80 -13.18 7.00
C TRP A 145 -0.59 -14.58 7.61
N THR A 146 -0.49 -15.60 6.78
CA THR A 146 -0.38 -17.01 7.19
C THR A 146 0.96 -17.65 6.82
N VAL A 147 1.88 -16.90 6.18
CA VAL A 147 3.20 -17.40 5.82
C VAL A 147 4.06 -17.62 7.08
N ARG A 148 4.81 -18.72 7.09
CA ARG A 148 5.76 -19.02 8.18
C ARG A 148 6.77 -17.90 8.37
N ARG A 149 6.97 -17.46 9.61
CA ARG A 149 7.87 -16.34 9.97
C ARG A 149 9.32 -16.78 10.21
N SER A 150 9.55 -18.08 10.37
CA SER A 150 10.86 -18.69 10.48
C SER A 150 11.20 -19.41 9.18
N PHE A 151 12.36 -19.10 8.59
CA PHE A 151 12.79 -19.72 7.33
C PHE A 151 12.98 -21.25 7.48
N ARG A 152 13.40 -21.70 8.66
CA ARG A 152 13.54 -23.14 8.91
C ARG A 152 12.24 -23.92 8.64
N GLU A 153 11.09 -23.37 9.01
CA GLU A 153 9.78 -24.03 8.91
C GLU A 153 9.27 -24.22 7.46
N VAL A 154 9.90 -23.58 6.47
CA VAL A 154 9.56 -23.79 5.04
C VAL A 154 10.45 -24.85 4.38
N GLN A 155 11.38 -25.46 5.12
CA GLN A 155 12.25 -26.50 4.62
C GLN A 155 11.71 -27.88 5.02
N SER A 156 11.72 -28.84 4.08
CA SER A 156 11.27 -30.20 4.37
C SER A 156 12.20 -30.87 5.40
N GLY A 157 11.60 -31.56 6.36
CA GLY A 157 12.34 -32.25 7.42
C GLY A 157 12.89 -31.33 8.51
N TYR A 158 12.42 -30.10 8.62
CA TYR A 158 12.95 -29.11 9.57
C TYR A 158 12.89 -29.57 11.04
N GLU A 159 11.94 -30.42 11.40
CA GLU A 159 11.82 -30.97 12.74
C GLU A 159 12.96 -31.98 13.06
N GLN A 160 13.39 -32.71 12.03
CA GLN A 160 14.43 -33.74 12.17
C GLN A 160 15.85 -33.17 12.10
N PHE A 161 16.07 -32.19 11.19
CA PHE A 161 17.43 -31.72 10.87
C PHE A 161 17.82 -30.47 11.70
N GLY A 162 16.89 -29.81 12.34
CA GLY A 162 17.11 -28.78 13.37
C GLY A 162 18.16 -27.73 13.00
N ASP A 163 19.28 -27.74 13.74
CA ASP A 163 20.33 -26.73 13.65
C ASP A 163 21.21 -26.83 12.38
N HIS A 164 21.08 -27.90 11.60
CA HIS A 164 21.78 -28.05 10.32
C HIS A 164 21.12 -27.23 9.20
N LEU A 165 19.92 -26.70 9.44
CA LEU A 165 19.17 -25.94 8.45
C LEU A 165 19.44 -24.44 8.56
N VAL A 166 19.49 -23.76 7.43
CA VAL A 166 19.50 -22.29 7.40
C VAL A 166 18.26 -21.77 8.10
N ASN A 167 18.45 -20.83 9.03
CA ASN A 167 17.35 -20.22 9.74
C ASN A 167 17.55 -18.73 9.94
N PHE A 168 16.48 -17.97 9.78
CA PHE A 168 16.29 -16.60 10.22
C PHE A 168 14.80 -16.39 10.47
N LYS A 169 14.46 -15.35 11.22
CA LYS A 169 13.09 -14.86 11.36
C LYS A 169 12.99 -13.48 10.75
N TYR A 170 11.85 -13.14 10.23
CA TYR A 170 11.55 -11.78 9.78
C TYR A 170 10.48 -11.13 10.65
N VAL A 171 10.58 -9.81 10.75
CA VAL A 171 9.57 -8.98 11.41
C VAL A 171 8.41 -8.76 10.45
N LEU A 172 7.19 -8.90 10.94
CA LEU A 172 5.98 -8.64 10.15
C LEU A 172 5.22 -7.45 10.75
N PHE A 173 5.06 -6.41 9.95
CA PHE A 173 4.12 -5.31 10.19
C PHE A 173 2.86 -5.59 9.39
N ASP A 174 1.88 -6.25 10.00
CA ASP A 174 0.56 -6.53 9.41
C ASP A 174 -0.40 -5.39 9.81
N VAL A 175 -0.57 -4.42 8.91
CA VAL A 175 -1.31 -3.17 9.18
C VAL A 175 -2.73 -3.42 9.70
N HIS A 176 -3.38 -4.48 9.21
CA HIS A 176 -4.75 -4.80 9.61
C HIS A 176 -4.88 -5.46 10.99
N ARG A 177 -3.79 -5.92 11.58
CA ARG A 177 -3.78 -6.62 12.88
C ARG A 177 -3.60 -5.73 14.09
N TYR A 178 -3.09 -4.53 13.91
CA TYR A 178 -2.94 -3.60 15.02
C TYR A 178 -4.30 -3.08 15.47
N ASP A 179 -4.53 -3.04 16.77
CA ASP A 179 -5.79 -2.57 17.34
C ASP A 179 -5.92 -1.04 17.21
N ASP A 180 -7.12 -0.59 16.87
CA ASP A 180 -7.38 0.84 16.66
C ASP A 180 -7.10 1.71 17.90
N PRO A 181 -7.41 1.29 19.15
CA PRO A 181 -7.03 2.04 20.35
C PRO A 181 -5.51 2.24 20.47
N GLU A 182 -4.71 1.17 20.30
CA GLU A 182 -3.25 1.23 20.38
C GLU A 182 -2.67 2.20 19.34
N LEU A 183 -3.14 2.12 18.09
CA LEU A 183 -2.68 3.01 17.02
C LEU A 183 -3.00 4.49 17.28
N ARG A 184 -4.06 4.78 18.05
CA ARG A 184 -4.41 6.16 18.43
C ARG A 184 -3.58 6.68 19.61
N GLU A 185 -3.20 5.79 20.52
CA GLU A 185 -2.39 6.13 21.70
C GLU A 185 -0.95 6.44 21.35
N ASP A 186 -0.37 5.73 20.38
CA ASP A 186 1.02 5.89 19.92
C ASP A 186 1.33 7.28 19.34
N ALA A 187 0.33 8.03 18.96
CA ALA A 187 0.37 9.45 18.62
C ALA A 187 1.52 9.89 17.68
N ASN A 188 1.93 9.03 16.73
CA ASN A 188 2.96 9.32 15.74
C ASN A 188 2.47 9.12 14.29
N VAL A 189 3.31 9.49 13.32
CA VAL A 189 2.94 9.45 11.89
C VAL A 189 2.63 8.04 11.43
N VAL A 190 3.43 7.05 11.82
CA VAL A 190 3.28 5.67 11.35
C VAL A 190 2.01 5.04 11.91
N ALA A 191 1.75 5.18 13.20
CA ALA A 191 0.53 4.69 13.84
C ALA A 191 -0.71 5.34 13.22
N SER A 192 -0.68 6.66 12.97
CA SER A 192 -1.77 7.38 12.30
C SER A 192 -2.01 6.88 10.87
N VAL A 193 -0.94 6.58 10.14
CA VAL A 193 -1.03 5.99 8.79
C VAL A 193 -1.62 4.59 8.84
N PHE A 194 -1.17 3.72 9.75
CA PHE A 194 -1.71 2.37 9.90
C PHE A 194 -3.19 2.39 10.29
N PHE A 195 -3.57 3.32 11.18
CA PHE A 195 -4.97 3.53 11.55
C PHE A 195 -5.87 3.89 10.36
N LEU A 196 -5.36 4.71 9.42
CA LEU A 196 -6.10 5.16 8.24
C LEU A 196 -6.01 4.21 7.05
N ASP A 197 -4.98 3.36 6.98
CA ASP A 197 -4.74 2.48 5.82
C ASP A 197 -5.50 1.15 5.89
N LYS A 198 -6.41 1.03 6.82
CA LYS A 198 -7.35 -0.09 6.86
C LYS A 198 -8.39 0.02 5.75
N ARG A 199 -9.05 -1.10 5.41
CA ARG A 199 -10.13 -1.11 4.42
C ARG A 199 -11.37 -0.43 4.97
N ILE A 200 -11.51 0.83 4.63
CA ILE A 200 -12.59 1.71 5.09
C ILE A 200 -13.18 2.47 3.91
N THR A 201 -14.41 2.93 4.03
CA THR A 201 -15.05 3.82 3.07
C THR A 201 -14.40 5.22 3.10
N LEU A 202 -14.78 6.09 2.18
CA LEU A 202 -14.31 7.48 2.20
C LEU A 202 -14.83 8.24 3.41
N GLU A 203 -16.08 7.97 3.81
CA GLU A 203 -16.71 8.55 4.99
C GLU A 203 -16.00 8.11 6.27
N GLU A 204 -15.74 6.82 6.40
CA GLU A 204 -14.98 6.27 7.53
C GLU A 204 -13.57 6.84 7.59
N ALA A 205 -12.93 7.07 6.44
CA ALA A 205 -11.61 7.68 6.40
C ALA A 205 -11.64 9.11 6.97
N VAL A 206 -12.66 9.91 6.64
CA VAL A 206 -12.83 11.25 7.21
C VAL A 206 -13.13 11.18 8.70
N ALA A 207 -14.00 10.27 9.14
CA ALA A 207 -14.30 10.07 10.56
C ALA A 207 -13.05 9.69 11.36
N ARG A 208 -12.20 8.79 10.82
CA ARG A 208 -10.93 8.42 11.45
C ARG A 208 -9.91 9.56 11.48
N ILE A 209 -9.87 10.42 10.46
CA ILE A 209 -9.06 11.65 10.50
C ILE A 209 -9.54 12.56 11.63
N ASP A 210 -10.83 12.63 11.84
CA ASP A 210 -11.42 13.39 12.94
C ASP A 210 -11.03 12.82 14.32
N GLU A 211 -11.03 11.51 14.49
CA GLU A 211 -10.54 10.84 15.70
C GLU A 211 -9.06 11.15 15.99
N LEU A 212 -8.24 11.32 14.94
CA LEU A 212 -6.84 11.69 15.07
C LEU A 212 -6.59 13.19 15.29
N ARG A 213 -7.62 14.02 15.39
CA ARG A 213 -7.52 15.48 15.47
C ARG A 213 -6.49 15.96 16.51
N ASN A 214 -6.53 15.39 17.71
CA ASN A 214 -5.61 15.76 18.79
C ASN A 214 -4.17 15.27 18.54
N VAL A 215 -3.99 14.17 17.86
CA VAL A 215 -2.69 13.63 17.44
C VAL A 215 -2.08 14.52 16.36
N LEU A 216 -2.86 14.84 15.34
CA LEU A 216 -2.43 15.66 14.20
C LEU A 216 -2.02 17.07 14.60
N ARG A 217 -2.68 17.66 15.62
CA ARG A 217 -2.29 18.98 16.17
C ARG A 217 -0.93 18.98 16.85
N ARG A 218 -0.43 17.82 17.31
CA ARG A 218 0.88 17.67 17.97
C ARG A 218 2.01 17.39 16.98
N PHE A 219 1.70 17.06 15.73
CA PHE A 219 2.72 16.85 14.72
C PHE A 219 3.54 18.12 14.49
N SER A 220 4.85 17.97 14.34
CA SER A 220 5.68 19.02 13.77
C SER A 220 5.20 19.35 12.34
N PRO A 221 5.48 20.55 11.83
CA PRO A 221 5.12 20.91 10.45
C PRO A 221 5.66 19.93 9.41
N GLU A 222 6.77 19.29 9.69
CA GLU A 222 7.40 18.30 8.83
C GLU A 222 6.65 16.96 8.87
N GLU A 223 6.34 16.45 10.04
CA GLU A 223 5.53 15.23 10.23
C GLU A 223 4.14 15.36 9.60
N PHE A 224 3.52 16.53 9.77
CA PHE A 224 2.24 16.82 9.16
C PHE A 224 2.32 16.83 7.61
N ARG A 225 3.41 17.34 7.02
CA ARG A 225 3.62 17.29 5.57
C ARG A 225 3.78 15.87 5.06
N TRP A 226 4.49 14.98 5.77
CA TRP A 226 4.63 13.57 5.37
C TRP A 226 3.28 12.85 5.44
N PHE A 227 2.56 13.02 6.54
CA PHE A 227 1.22 12.50 6.73
C PHE A 227 0.27 12.99 5.62
N SER A 228 0.21 14.27 5.35
CA SER A 228 -0.65 14.87 4.32
C SER A 228 -0.33 14.37 2.92
N ARG A 229 0.96 14.17 2.59
CA ARG A 229 1.38 13.61 1.30
C ARG A 229 0.93 12.16 1.14
N TRP A 230 1.10 11.36 2.19
CA TRP A 230 0.62 9.98 2.19
C TRP A 230 -0.91 9.94 2.05
N MET A 231 -1.63 10.68 2.87
CA MET A 231 -3.09 10.78 2.86
C MET A 231 -3.64 11.25 1.51
N LYS A 232 -3.01 12.26 0.90
CA LYS A 232 -3.35 12.72 -0.45
C LYS A 232 -3.33 11.58 -1.45
N ARG A 233 -2.28 10.77 -1.48
CA ARG A 233 -2.17 9.64 -2.41
C ARG A 233 -3.22 8.57 -2.13
N SER A 234 -3.43 8.23 -0.86
CA SER A 234 -4.43 7.26 -0.43
C SER A 234 -5.85 7.70 -0.81
N LEU A 235 -6.26 8.92 -0.45
CA LEU A 235 -7.61 9.42 -0.74
C LEU A 235 -7.85 9.67 -2.24
N LEU A 236 -6.87 10.26 -2.94
CA LEU A 236 -7.06 10.57 -4.37
C LEU A 236 -7.21 9.32 -5.23
N SER A 237 -6.66 8.17 -4.82
CA SER A 237 -6.83 6.91 -5.53
C SER A 237 -8.28 6.40 -5.51
N ARG A 238 -9.06 6.80 -4.51
CA ARG A 238 -10.46 6.41 -4.31
C ARG A 238 -11.48 7.35 -4.94
N LEU A 239 -11.07 8.55 -5.38
CA LEU A 239 -11.93 9.56 -5.98
C LEU A 239 -11.93 9.46 -7.50
N ALA A 240 -13.10 9.30 -8.13
CA ALA A 240 -13.23 9.22 -9.58
C ALA A 240 -13.17 10.60 -10.25
N ASN A 241 -13.85 11.60 -9.66
CA ASN A 241 -14.01 12.93 -10.26
C ASN A 241 -12.73 13.77 -10.20
N PRO A 242 -12.17 14.25 -11.35
CA PRO A 242 -10.96 15.06 -11.38
C PRO A 242 -11.09 16.41 -10.67
N ALA A 243 -12.28 17.02 -10.63
CA ALA A 243 -12.50 18.29 -9.95
C ALA A 243 -12.43 18.12 -8.43
N ILE A 244 -13.09 17.08 -7.90
CA ILE A 244 -13.04 16.73 -6.49
C ILE A 244 -11.62 16.33 -6.08
N ARG A 245 -10.93 15.56 -6.92
CA ARG A 245 -9.51 15.22 -6.68
C ARG A 245 -8.63 16.47 -6.54
N ARG A 246 -8.83 17.48 -7.38
CA ARG A 246 -8.11 18.77 -7.27
C ARG A 246 -8.46 19.49 -5.98
N LYS A 247 -9.76 19.54 -5.60
CA LYS A 247 -10.24 20.16 -4.35
C LYS A 247 -9.59 19.49 -3.12
N VAL A 248 -9.70 18.17 -3.01
CA VAL A 248 -9.08 17.38 -1.91
C VAL A 248 -7.57 17.54 -1.88
N SER A 249 -6.90 17.50 -3.05
CA SER A 249 -5.45 17.70 -3.13
C SER A 249 -5.02 19.05 -2.56
N ARG A 250 -5.76 20.12 -2.84
CA ARG A 250 -5.48 21.46 -2.32
C ARG A 250 -5.70 21.53 -0.81
N ILE A 251 -6.85 21.03 -0.33
CA ILE A 251 -7.18 20.97 1.12
C ILE A 251 -6.03 20.32 1.90
N LEU A 252 -5.51 19.18 1.41
CA LEU A 252 -4.45 18.43 2.09
C LEU A 252 -3.06 19.10 2.02
N LEU A 253 -2.76 19.83 0.93
CA LEU A 253 -1.47 20.48 0.78
C LEU A 253 -1.39 21.82 1.53
N ASP A 254 -2.52 22.52 1.65
CA ASP A 254 -2.59 23.82 2.31
C ASP A 254 -2.81 23.69 3.84
N ALA A 255 -3.13 22.48 4.32
CA ALA A 255 -3.40 22.23 5.72
C ALA A 255 -2.14 22.29 6.60
N THR A 256 -2.33 22.77 7.83
CA THR A 256 -1.30 22.84 8.87
C THR A 256 -1.79 22.14 10.15
N PRO A 257 -0.90 21.78 11.09
CA PRO A 257 -1.31 21.21 12.39
C PRO A 257 -2.27 22.09 13.18
N GLN A 258 -2.16 23.42 13.03
CA GLN A 258 -3.01 24.39 13.71
C GLN A 258 -4.42 24.47 13.12
N GLU A 259 -4.58 24.07 11.85
CA GLU A 259 -5.85 24.17 11.12
C GLU A 259 -6.52 22.79 10.90
N VAL A 260 -6.24 21.81 11.76
CA VAL A 260 -6.79 20.44 11.64
C VAL A 260 -8.34 20.45 11.63
N ASP A 261 -9.00 21.32 12.37
CA ASP A 261 -10.47 21.42 12.35
C ASP A 261 -11.00 21.84 10.99
N LYS A 262 -10.34 22.79 10.37
CA LYS A 262 -10.65 23.25 9.01
C LYS A 262 -10.35 22.16 7.97
N LEU A 263 -9.26 21.43 8.16
CA LEU A 263 -8.94 20.28 7.33
C LEU A 263 -10.07 19.24 7.35
N VAL A 264 -10.47 18.79 8.54
CA VAL A 264 -11.55 17.80 8.71
C VAL A 264 -12.85 18.27 8.09
N SER A 265 -13.30 19.50 8.41
CA SER A 265 -14.53 20.06 7.87
C SER A 265 -14.52 20.15 6.34
N ASN A 266 -13.43 20.62 5.76
CA ASN A 266 -13.30 20.75 4.31
C ASN A 266 -13.23 19.38 3.60
N LEU A 267 -12.59 18.38 4.20
CA LEU A 267 -12.57 17.02 3.68
C LEU A 267 -13.96 16.38 3.75
N SER A 268 -14.69 16.54 4.86
CA SER A 268 -16.06 16.05 4.99
C SER A 268 -16.95 16.57 3.87
N LEU A 269 -16.95 17.89 3.63
CA LEU A 269 -17.70 18.50 2.54
C LEU A 269 -17.28 17.99 1.16
N ALA A 270 -15.97 17.80 0.92
CA ALA A 270 -15.50 17.33 -0.37
C ALA A 270 -15.86 15.86 -0.63
N VAL A 271 -15.87 15.03 0.41
CA VAL A 271 -16.30 13.63 0.33
C VAL A 271 -17.80 13.53 0.13
N GLU A 272 -18.59 14.33 0.84
CA GLU A 272 -20.04 14.41 0.67
C GLU A 272 -20.43 14.81 -0.76
N ASP A 273 -19.74 15.81 -1.34
CA ASP A 273 -19.91 16.19 -2.74
C ASP A 273 -19.61 15.00 -3.69
N ALA A 274 -18.53 14.26 -3.42
CA ALA A 274 -18.14 13.09 -4.23
C ALA A 274 -19.18 11.97 -4.19
N LEU A 275 -19.76 11.72 -3.04
CA LEU A 275 -20.77 10.68 -2.84
C LEU A 275 -22.10 11.04 -3.50
N LYS A 276 -22.57 12.27 -3.35
CA LYS A 276 -23.77 12.78 -4.04
C LYS A 276 -23.64 12.69 -5.56
N GLU A 277 -22.45 13.00 -6.08
CA GLU A 277 -22.19 12.87 -7.52
C GLU A 277 -22.19 11.42 -7.97
N ALA A 278 -21.52 10.52 -7.21
CA ALA A 278 -21.48 9.09 -7.50
C ALA A 278 -22.89 8.48 -7.48
N GLU A 279 -23.71 8.83 -6.50
CA GLU A 279 -25.10 8.39 -6.40
C GLU A 279 -25.94 8.86 -7.60
N THR A 280 -25.80 10.15 -7.94
CA THR A 280 -26.54 10.73 -9.08
C THR A 280 -26.16 10.05 -10.39
N LYS A 281 -24.85 9.82 -10.59
CA LYS A 281 -24.34 9.10 -11.76
C LYS A 281 -24.81 7.65 -11.79
N GLY A 282 -24.74 6.94 -10.67
CA GLY A 282 -25.23 5.56 -10.56
C GLY A 282 -26.73 5.42 -10.87
N LYS A 283 -27.56 6.36 -10.38
CA LYS A 283 -28.99 6.40 -10.70
C LYS A 283 -29.25 6.62 -12.20
N LEU A 284 -28.45 7.49 -12.84
CA LEU A 284 -28.57 7.77 -14.26
C LEU A 284 -28.13 6.57 -15.11
N GLU A 285 -27.01 5.96 -14.76
CA GLU A 285 -26.48 4.76 -15.44
C GLU A 285 -27.44 3.58 -15.28
N GLY A 286 -27.92 3.30 -14.06
CA GLY A 286 -28.90 2.23 -13.81
C GLY A 286 -30.24 2.45 -14.57
N LYS A 287 -30.72 3.70 -14.65
CA LYS A 287 -31.91 4.03 -15.45
C LYS A 287 -31.66 3.79 -16.94
N LEU A 288 -30.48 4.11 -17.44
CA LEU A 288 -30.12 3.87 -18.84
C LEU A 288 -30.00 2.38 -19.13
N GLU A 289 -29.34 1.64 -18.25
CA GLU A 289 -29.15 0.18 -18.36
C GLU A 289 -30.50 -0.54 -18.36
N GLY A 290 -31.41 -0.20 -17.45
CA GLY A 290 -32.78 -0.75 -17.44
C GLY A 290 -33.57 -0.45 -18.72
N LYS A 291 -33.40 0.75 -19.29
CA LYS A 291 -34.01 1.09 -20.61
C LYS A 291 -33.41 0.25 -21.74
N LEU A 292 -32.08 0.03 -21.74
CA LEU A 292 -31.40 -0.79 -22.74
C LEU A 292 -31.80 -2.27 -22.63
N GLU A 293 -31.94 -2.77 -21.42
CA GLU A 293 -32.41 -4.15 -21.16
C GLU A 293 -33.86 -4.33 -21.64
N THR A 294 -34.76 -3.39 -21.32
CA THR A 294 -36.14 -3.38 -21.82
C THR A 294 -36.16 -3.37 -23.33
N ALA A 295 -35.36 -2.50 -23.96
CA ALA A 295 -35.29 -2.43 -25.42
C ALA A 295 -34.78 -3.72 -26.06
N ARG A 296 -33.79 -4.40 -25.45
CA ARG A 296 -33.28 -5.71 -25.89
C ARG A 296 -34.38 -6.78 -25.84
N ASN A 297 -35.10 -6.86 -24.72
CA ASN A 297 -36.20 -7.82 -24.57
C ASN A 297 -37.31 -7.59 -25.61
N MET A 298 -37.70 -6.33 -25.86
CA MET A 298 -38.69 -5.99 -26.88
C MET A 298 -38.19 -6.30 -28.30
N LEU A 299 -36.92 -6.13 -28.61
CA LEU A 299 -36.31 -6.51 -29.90
C LEU A 299 -36.35 -8.03 -30.12
N LEU A 300 -36.10 -8.83 -29.06
CA LEU A 300 -36.19 -10.30 -29.11
C LEU A 300 -37.63 -10.76 -29.38
N GLU A 301 -38.63 -10.03 -28.89
CA GLU A 301 -40.06 -10.27 -29.16
C GLU A 301 -40.50 -9.70 -30.53
N ASN A 302 -39.57 -9.21 -31.36
CA ASN A 302 -39.83 -8.62 -32.68
C ASN A 302 -40.73 -7.36 -32.63
N GLU A 303 -40.75 -6.62 -31.56
CA GLU A 303 -41.53 -5.37 -31.48
C GLU A 303 -40.94 -4.30 -32.42
N PRO A 304 -41.82 -3.48 -33.03
CA PRO A 304 -41.42 -2.36 -33.94
C PRO A 304 -40.57 -1.33 -33.20
N ILE A 305 -39.50 -0.83 -33.86
CA ILE A 305 -38.52 0.12 -33.29
C ILE A 305 -39.19 1.39 -32.75
N ASP A 306 -40.18 1.92 -33.45
CA ASP A 306 -40.95 3.10 -33.03
C ASP A 306 -41.67 2.84 -31.69
N ARG A 307 -42.20 1.63 -31.49
CA ARG A 307 -42.87 1.24 -30.28
C ARG A 307 -41.85 1.12 -29.13
N ILE A 308 -40.70 0.50 -29.39
CA ILE A 308 -39.59 0.39 -28.41
C ILE A 308 -39.12 1.79 -27.98
N SER A 309 -38.91 2.70 -28.92
CA SER A 309 -38.55 4.09 -28.64
C SER A 309 -39.58 4.80 -27.75
N LYS A 310 -40.87 4.60 -28.05
CA LYS A 310 -41.97 5.20 -27.27
C LYS A 310 -42.01 4.72 -25.84
N PHE A 311 -41.76 3.42 -25.59
CA PHE A 311 -41.81 2.83 -24.25
C PHE A 311 -40.54 3.07 -23.42
N THR A 312 -39.37 3.01 -24.05
CA THR A 312 -38.07 3.14 -23.35
C THR A 312 -37.59 4.59 -23.30
N GLY A 313 -38.06 5.42 -24.26
CA GLY A 313 -37.55 6.78 -24.47
C GLY A 313 -36.10 6.79 -24.98
N LEU A 314 -35.63 5.69 -25.58
CA LEU A 314 -34.34 5.62 -26.28
C LEU A 314 -34.47 6.17 -27.68
N PRO A 315 -33.44 6.88 -28.22
CA PRO A 315 -33.42 7.34 -29.62
C PRO A 315 -33.40 6.14 -30.58
N LEU A 316 -34.00 6.31 -31.78
CA LEU A 316 -34.14 5.24 -32.78
C LEU A 316 -32.77 4.65 -33.21
N ASP A 317 -31.80 5.53 -33.43
CA ASP A 317 -30.41 5.14 -33.76
C ASP A 317 -29.79 4.21 -32.72
N ARG A 318 -30.05 4.46 -31.43
CA ARG A 318 -29.58 3.63 -30.35
C ARG A 318 -30.23 2.24 -30.31
N ILE A 319 -31.52 2.19 -30.65
CA ILE A 319 -32.25 0.92 -30.76
C ILE A 319 -31.79 0.10 -31.97
N ASP A 320 -31.50 0.77 -33.09
CA ASP A 320 -30.93 0.14 -34.28
C ASP A 320 -29.54 -0.44 -34.03
N GLU A 321 -28.68 0.26 -33.26
CA GLU A 321 -27.40 -0.28 -32.81
C GLU A 321 -27.57 -1.57 -31.97
N LEU A 322 -28.50 -1.57 -31.01
CA LEU A 322 -28.83 -2.75 -30.20
C LEU A 322 -29.33 -3.91 -31.06
N ARG A 323 -30.19 -3.65 -32.05
CA ARG A 323 -30.69 -4.65 -32.98
C ARG A 323 -29.57 -5.29 -33.77
N LYS A 324 -28.61 -4.51 -34.30
CA LYS A 324 -27.44 -5.03 -34.99
C LYS A 324 -26.56 -5.89 -34.09
N GLN A 325 -26.41 -5.52 -32.82
CA GLN A 325 -25.64 -6.30 -31.83
C GLN A 325 -26.29 -7.65 -31.47
N LEU A 326 -27.62 -7.77 -31.57
CA LEU A 326 -28.33 -9.01 -31.29
C LEU A 326 -28.37 -9.96 -32.50
N GLN A 327 -28.04 -9.48 -33.72
CA GLN A 327 -27.98 -10.28 -34.95
C GLN A 327 -26.61 -10.90 -35.24
N HIS A 328 -25.60 -10.56 -34.41
CA HIS A 328 -24.23 -11.13 -34.46
C HIS A 328 -23.96 -11.97 -33.22
#